data_bb174c96fb2859444df2954e4717a91c
#
_entry.id   bb174c96fb2859444df2954e4717a91c
#
_cell.length_a   1.000
_cell.length_b   1.000
_cell.length_c   1.000
_cell.angle_alpha   90.00
_cell.angle_beta   90.00
_cell.angle_gamma   90.00
#
_symmetry.space_group_name_H-M   'P 1'
#
loop_
_entity.id
_entity.type
_entity.pdbx_description
1 polymer ?
#
loop_
_entity_poly.entity_id
_entity_poly.type
_entity_poly.pdbx_seq_one_letter_code
_entity_poly.pdbx_strand_id
1 'polypeptide(L)'
;MIQQIKPSIRSKAISKISKATYGLLVGACCLLASYDTLAQTTSSSASLQQNQTPLKSFQGYYQLPNKVAFISFDEQDNSLYATQLWDQKKRYQLVRKDDTRFESKNEGYSIAFLKNSAGDFSQAKILGRIVCERVPFDPNKIASLTASQLKQLAGTYLMANDNNLKITIEPSAQGIILKQMWDNKTISFTPRSELFFLNEDGTFPLTFSVANGKVEQMTCFEKDLWLKAD
;
A
#
# COMPACT_ATOMS: atom_id res chain seq x y z
N MET A 1 -16.00 -21.33 19.19
CA MET A 1 -15.05 -20.83 20.20
C MET A 1 -13.88 -20.26 19.43
N ILE A 2 -14.02 -19.01 18.94
CA ILE A 2 -12.96 -18.33 18.18
C ILE A 2 -12.08 -17.65 19.22
N GLN A 3 -10.90 -18.22 19.44
CA GLN A 3 -9.87 -17.60 20.26
C GLN A 3 -9.48 -16.25 19.66
N GLN A 4 -9.48 -15.24 20.49
CA GLN A 4 -8.89 -13.94 20.20
C GLN A 4 -7.41 -14.13 19.88
N ILE A 5 -7.06 -14.14 18.61
CA ILE A 5 -5.66 -14.07 18.20
C ILE A 5 -5.25 -12.61 18.31
N LYS A 6 -4.69 -12.21 19.44
CA LYS A 6 -3.91 -10.99 19.56
C LYS A 6 -2.67 -11.14 18.68
N PRO A 7 -2.40 -10.26 17.72
CA PRO A 7 -1.12 -10.26 17.03
C PRO A 7 -0.05 -9.77 18.02
N SER A 8 0.73 -10.71 18.56
CA SER A 8 1.95 -10.42 19.27
C SER A 8 3.01 -10.00 18.26
N ILE A 9 3.19 -8.72 18.05
CA ILE A 9 4.33 -8.17 17.32
C ILE A 9 5.51 -8.20 18.28
N ARG A 10 6.25 -9.31 18.29
CA ARG A 10 7.58 -9.35 18.89
C ARG A 10 8.55 -8.62 17.96
N SER A 11 8.92 -7.41 18.35
CA SER A 11 10.11 -6.74 17.86
C SER A 11 11.35 -7.53 18.28
N LYS A 12 11.95 -8.28 17.35
CA LYS A 12 13.31 -8.76 17.54
C LYS A 12 14.28 -7.80 16.87
N ALA A 13 15.07 -7.18 17.71
CA ALA A 13 16.23 -6.39 17.36
C ALA A 13 17.14 -7.17 16.40
N ILE A 14 17.49 -6.55 15.27
CA ILE A 14 18.55 -7.04 14.40
C ILE A 14 19.83 -6.42 14.92
N SER A 15 20.70 -7.29 15.46
CA SER A 15 22.02 -6.97 15.97
C SER A 15 22.97 -6.59 14.83
N LYS A 16 23.79 -5.61 15.14
CA LYS A 16 25.08 -5.19 14.61
C LYS A 16 25.75 -6.16 13.62
N ILE A 17 26.02 -5.69 12.42
CA ILE A 17 27.07 -6.27 11.56
C ILE A 17 28.24 -5.30 11.52
N SER A 18 29.37 -5.88 11.86
CA SER A 18 30.69 -5.35 12.06
C SER A 18 31.29 -4.66 10.81
N LYS A 19 32.01 -3.58 11.08
CA LYS A 19 32.89 -2.91 10.14
C LYS A 19 34.10 -3.81 9.84
N ALA A 20 34.33 -4.11 8.58
CA ALA A 20 35.64 -4.62 8.12
C ALA A 20 36.34 -3.53 7.35
N THR A 21 37.46 -3.12 7.93
CA THR A 21 38.49 -2.23 7.39
C THR A 21 39.30 -2.99 6.35
N TYR A 22 39.48 -2.46 5.15
CA TYR A 22 40.59 -2.88 4.28
C TYR A 22 41.37 -1.71 3.75
N GLY A 23 42.65 -1.92 3.87
CA GLY A 23 43.73 -1.01 3.85
C GLY A 23 44.16 -0.46 2.49
N LEU A 24 44.94 0.52 2.66
CA LEU A 24 45.76 1.30 1.74
C LEU A 24 46.71 0.43 0.94
N LEU A 25 46.82 0.70 -0.37
CA LEU A 25 48.04 0.42 -1.09
C LEU A 25 48.34 1.59 -2.06
N VAL A 26 49.42 2.26 -1.72
CA VAL A 26 50.08 3.32 -2.48
C VAL A 26 50.92 2.66 -3.55
N GLY A 27 50.83 3.15 -4.77
CA GLY A 27 51.75 2.82 -5.87
C GLY A 27 51.94 4.00 -6.80
N ALA A 28 53.04 4.70 -6.62
CA ALA A 28 53.52 5.73 -7.53
C ALA A 28 54.19 5.09 -8.74
N CYS A 29 54.01 5.62 -9.96
CA CYS A 29 55.13 5.98 -10.84
C CYS A 29 54.69 6.54 -12.22
N CYS A 30 55.43 7.56 -12.59
CA CYS A 30 55.90 7.98 -13.89
C CYS A 30 55.06 8.82 -14.81
N LEU A 31 55.54 10.05 -14.90
CA LEU A 31 55.39 11.09 -15.91
C LEU A 31 55.70 10.60 -17.34
N LEU A 32 54.83 10.87 -18.29
CA LEU A 32 55.20 11.28 -19.65
C LEU A 32 54.15 12.27 -20.15
N ALA A 33 54.62 13.46 -20.47
CA ALA A 33 53.87 14.51 -21.08
C ALA A 33 53.62 14.19 -22.57
N SER A 34 52.38 14.30 -23.01
CA SER A 34 52.05 14.49 -24.42
C SER A 34 50.91 15.50 -24.48
N TYR A 35 51.20 16.64 -25.07
CA TYR A 35 50.22 17.67 -25.45
C TYR A 35 49.41 17.14 -26.62
N ASP A 36 48.11 16.97 -26.45
CA ASP A 36 47.18 16.93 -27.56
C ASP A 36 45.83 17.50 -27.17
N THR A 37 45.57 18.60 -27.83
CA THR A 37 44.28 19.14 -28.28
C THR A 37 43.06 18.98 -27.39
N LEU A 38 42.67 20.09 -26.79
CA LEU A 38 41.32 20.38 -26.27
C LEU A 38 40.28 20.19 -27.38
N ALA A 39 39.65 19.04 -27.43
CA ALA A 39 38.30 18.91 -27.97
C ALA A 39 37.34 19.01 -26.79
N GLN A 40 36.70 20.17 -26.64
CA GLN A 40 35.54 20.34 -25.77
C GLN A 40 34.43 19.40 -26.23
N THR A 41 34.31 18.25 -25.61
CA THR A 41 33.12 17.48 -25.63
C THR A 41 32.20 18.00 -24.51
N THR A 42 31.59 19.16 -24.74
CA THR A 42 30.35 19.53 -24.09
C THR A 42 29.25 18.67 -24.69
N SER A 43 29.08 17.50 -24.20
CA SER A 43 27.95 16.67 -24.63
C SER A 43 27.31 15.94 -23.48
N SER A 44 26.08 16.33 -23.27
CA SER A 44 24.99 15.41 -23.07
C SER A 44 24.72 14.89 -21.67
N SER A 45 24.75 15.75 -20.68
CA SER A 45 24.00 15.44 -19.43
C SER A 45 22.50 15.83 -19.50
N ALA A 46 22.12 16.57 -20.57
CA ALA A 46 20.73 17.05 -20.71
C ALA A 46 19.78 16.06 -21.41
N SER A 47 20.31 15.06 -22.13
CA SER A 47 19.49 14.16 -22.95
C SER A 47 18.96 12.91 -22.19
N LEU A 48 19.52 12.59 -21.04
CA LEU A 48 19.07 11.42 -20.24
C LEU A 48 17.89 11.73 -19.31
N GLN A 49 17.54 13.00 -19.10
CA GLN A 49 16.42 13.39 -18.26
C GLN A 49 15.06 13.42 -18.98
N GLN A 50 15.04 13.38 -20.31
CA GLN A 50 13.80 13.59 -21.10
C GLN A 50 12.86 12.40 -21.19
N ASN A 51 13.25 11.21 -20.73
CA ASN A 51 12.45 9.98 -20.81
C ASN A 51 12.10 9.33 -19.46
N GLN A 52 12.37 10.00 -18.33
CA GLN A 52 12.03 9.42 -17.04
C GLN A 52 10.53 9.62 -16.73
N THR A 53 9.90 8.56 -16.22
CA THR A 53 8.53 8.64 -15.71
C THR A 53 8.41 9.75 -14.66
N PRO A 54 7.46 10.70 -14.81
CA PRO A 54 7.25 11.77 -13.84
C PRO A 54 6.93 11.23 -12.44
N LEU A 55 7.48 11.84 -11.38
CA LEU A 55 7.26 11.40 -10.00
C LEU A 55 5.77 11.38 -9.62
N LYS A 56 4.98 12.32 -10.14
CA LYS A 56 3.52 12.39 -9.96
C LYS A 56 2.79 11.12 -10.40
N SER A 57 3.36 10.32 -11.31
CA SER A 57 2.75 9.07 -11.77
C SER A 57 2.69 8.00 -10.67
N PHE A 58 3.56 8.11 -9.66
CA PHE A 58 3.65 7.18 -8.54
C PHE A 58 2.83 7.62 -7.32
N GLN A 59 2.33 8.87 -7.32
CA GLN A 59 1.58 9.43 -6.19
C GLN A 59 0.28 8.68 -5.94
N GLY A 60 -0.14 8.67 -4.67
CA GLY A 60 -1.41 8.10 -4.24
C GLY A 60 -1.25 7.20 -3.03
N TYR A 61 -2.31 6.48 -2.75
CA TYR A 61 -2.41 5.57 -1.62
C TYR A 61 -2.29 4.13 -2.09
N TYR A 62 -1.52 3.33 -1.36
CA TYR A 62 -1.25 1.94 -1.66
C TYR A 62 -1.57 1.09 -0.44
N GLN A 63 -2.50 0.15 -0.61
CA GLN A 63 -3.00 -0.72 0.45
C GLN A 63 -2.12 -1.96 0.57
N LEU A 64 -1.70 -2.30 1.78
CA LEU A 64 -0.98 -3.53 2.08
C LEU A 64 -1.91 -4.76 1.97
N PRO A 65 -1.36 -5.98 1.83
CA PRO A 65 -2.16 -7.21 1.76
C PRO A 65 -3.12 -7.41 2.95
N ASN A 66 -2.74 -6.96 4.15
CA ASN A 66 -3.58 -7.03 5.35
C ASN A 66 -4.85 -6.15 5.31
N LYS A 67 -5.02 -5.35 4.26
CA LYS A 67 -6.14 -4.46 4.00
C LYS A 67 -6.35 -3.31 5.01
N VAL A 68 -5.63 -3.26 6.11
CA VAL A 68 -5.76 -2.19 7.15
C VAL A 68 -4.63 -1.18 7.13
N ALA A 69 -3.48 -1.53 6.56
CA ALA A 69 -2.32 -0.64 6.50
C ALA A 69 -2.17 -0.04 5.09
N PHE A 70 -1.77 1.23 5.04
CA PHE A 70 -1.59 1.98 3.79
C PHE A 70 -0.28 2.74 3.82
N ILE A 71 0.31 2.91 2.63
CA ILE A 71 1.42 3.81 2.38
C ILE A 71 0.96 4.86 1.39
N SER A 72 1.21 6.14 1.68
CA SER A 72 1.07 7.19 0.69
C SER A 72 2.41 7.48 0.03
N PHE A 73 2.38 7.72 -1.27
CA PHE A 73 3.49 8.32 -1.99
C PHE A 73 3.10 9.72 -2.45
N ASP A 74 3.94 10.69 -2.13
CA ASP A 74 3.75 12.08 -2.51
C ASP A 74 5.06 12.71 -3.03
N GLU A 75 4.94 13.65 -3.94
CA GLU A 75 6.05 14.43 -4.47
C GLU A 75 6.16 15.74 -3.70
N GLN A 76 7.34 16.05 -3.22
CA GLN A 76 7.68 17.33 -2.62
C GLN A 76 9.12 17.70 -3.01
N ASP A 77 9.33 18.95 -3.42
CA ASP A 77 10.65 19.47 -3.78
C ASP A 77 11.41 18.57 -4.77
N ASN A 78 10.72 18.11 -5.81
CA ASN A 78 11.23 17.21 -6.85
C ASN A 78 11.79 15.88 -6.30
N SER A 79 11.28 15.45 -5.15
CA SER A 79 11.59 14.17 -4.51
C SER A 79 10.31 13.40 -4.21
N LEU A 80 10.36 12.08 -4.33
CA LEU A 80 9.26 11.22 -3.93
C LEU A 80 9.43 10.84 -2.47
N TYR A 81 8.35 10.88 -1.71
CA TYR A 81 8.31 10.47 -0.31
C TYR A 81 7.32 9.33 -0.11
N ALA A 82 7.66 8.41 0.77
CA ALA A 82 6.77 7.36 1.26
C ALA A 82 6.41 7.63 2.72
N THR A 83 5.11 7.64 3.05
CA THR A 83 4.62 7.81 4.42
C THR A 83 3.80 6.60 4.85
N GLN A 84 4.16 5.99 5.96
CA GLN A 84 3.39 4.92 6.59
C GLN A 84 2.20 5.53 7.35
N LEU A 85 0.96 5.30 6.90
CA LEU A 85 -0.21 6.00 7.48
C LEU A 85 -0.59 5.50 8.88
N TRP A 86 -0.16 4.30 9.27
CA TRP A 86 -0.33 3.78 10.65
C TRP A 86 0.70 4.37 11.63
N ASP A 87 1.76 5.02 11.10
CA ASP A 87 2.76 5.74 11.89
C ASP A 87 3.26 6.94 11.07
N GLN A 88 2.48 8.02 11.09
CA GLN A 88 2.73 9.24 10.29
C GLN A 88 4.08 9.93 10.59
N LYS A 89 4.78 9.53 11.66
CA LYS A 89 6.14 10.00 11.94
C LYS A 89 7.17 9.31 11.02
N LYS A 90 6.82 8.17 10.44
CA LYS A 90 7.70 7.42 9.53
C LYS A 90 7.45 7.83 8.09
N ARG A 91 8.12 8.90 7.72
CA ARG A 91 8.17 9.41 6.34
C ARG A 91 9.59 9.28 5.81
N TYR A 92 9.73 8.70 4.63
CA TYR A 92 11.01 8.38 4.00
C TYR A 92 11.17 9.13 2.68
N GLN A 93 12.26 9.85 2.51
CA GLN A 93 12.67 10.37 1.21
C GLN A 93 13.18 9.21 0.34
N LEU A 94 12.72 9.14 -0.89
CA LEU A 94 13.06 8.09 -1.84
C LEU A 94 14.07 8.60 -2.86
N VAL A 95 15.13 7.84 -3.07
CA VAL A 95 16.14 8.06 -4.11
C VAL A 95 15.80 7.17 -5.29
N ARG A 96 15.64 7.75 -6.47
CA ARG A 96 15.39 7.01 -7.70
C ARG A 96 16.63 6.17 -8.08
N LYS A 97 16.43 4.90 -8.39
CA LYS A 97 17.48 3.98 -8.88
C LYS A 97 17.37 3.76 -10.39
N ASP A 98 16.15 3.72 -10.91
CA ASP A 98 15.87 3.70 -12.35
C ASP A 98 14.46 4.27 -12.62
N ASP A 99 13.87 3.98 -13.76
CA ASP A 99 12.59 4.57 -14.16
C ASP A 99 11.44 4.29 -13.17
N THR A 100 11.38 3.12 -12.57
CA THR A 100 10.29 2.66 -11.70
C THR A 100 10.72 2.22 -10.31
N ARG A 101 12.04 2.14 -10.05
CA ARG A 101 12.57 1.68 -8.77
C ARG A 101 13.17 2.80 -7.95
N PHE A 102 12.92 2.72 -6.67
CA PHE A 102 13.36 3.68 -5.66
C PHE A 102 13.90 2.95 -4.43
N GLU A 103 14.65 3.66 -3.61
CA GLU A 103 15.15 3.19 -2.33
C GLU A 103 15.06 4.32 -1.30
N SER A 104 14.65 4.01 -0.07
CA SER A 104 14.67 5.02 1.00
C SER A 104 16.09 5.45 1.29
N LYS A 105 16.29 6.77 1.47
CA LYS A 105 17.61 7.42 1.53
C LYS A 105 18.51 6.87 2.63
N ASN A 106 17.92 6.56 3.80
CA ASN A 106 18.68 6.21 5.00
C ASN A 106 18.52 4.74 5.40
N GLU A 107 17.35 4.12 5.12
CA GLU A 107 16.98 2.79 5.61
C GLU A 107 17.21 1.68 4.59
N GLY A 108 17.44 2.04 3.31
CA GLY A 108 17.66 1.07 2.23
C GLY A 108 16.41 0.26 1.86
N TYR A 109 15.19 0.77 2.17
CA TYR A 109 13.96 0.09 1.76
C TYR A 109 13.73 0.22 0.26
N SER A 110 13.76 -0.90 -0.46
CA SER A 110 13.51 -0.91 -1.89
C SER A 110 12.01 -0.84 -2.20
N ILE A 111 11.65 -0.04 -3.21
CA ILE A 111 10.29 0.10 -3.74
C ILE A 111 10.37 -0.01 -5.26
N ALA A 112 9.52 -0.86 -5.85
CA ALA A 112 9.37 -0.97 -7.30
C ALA A 112 7.90 -0.74 -7.65
N PHE A 113 7.61 0.25 -8.50
CA PHE A 113 6.26 0.48 -9.00
C PHE A 113 5.99 -0.39 -10.23
N LEU A 114 4.84 -1.04 -10.24
CA LEU A 114 4.44 -1.99 -11.27
C LEU A 114 3.21 -1.46 -12.02
N LYS A 115 3.21 -1.65 -13.34
CA LYS A 115 2.12 -1.25 -14.21
C LYS A 115 1.13 -2.41 -14.39
N ASN A 116 -0.14 -2.07 -14.54
CA ASN A 116 -1.17 -2.97 -15.03
C ASN A 116 -1.10 -3.15 -16.56
N SER A 117 -2.01 -3.93 -17.13
CA SER A 117 -2.11 -4.15 -18.58
C SER A 117 -2.47 -2.88 -19.37
N ALA A 118 -3.07 -1.88 -18.73
CA ALA A 118 -3.38 -0.58 -19.35
C ALA A 118 -2.20 0.40 -19.33
N GLY A 119 -1.08 0.04 -18.66
CA GLY A 119 0.11 0.87 -18.56
C GLY A 119 0.12 1.81 -17.35
N ASP A 120 -0.89 1.78 -16.49
CA ASP A 120 -0.99 2.60 -15.27
C ASP A 120 -0.25 1.94 -14.11
N PHE A 121 0.40 2.75 -13.28
CA PHE A 121 0.99 2.25 -12.03
C PHE A 121 -0.09 1.89 -11.04
N SER A 122 -0.34 0.61 -10.86
CA SER A 122 -1.39 0.06 -10.01
C SER A 122 -0.87 -0.63 -8.76
N GLN A 123 0.43 -0.89 -8.67
CA GLN A 123 1.03 -1.59 -7.55
C GLN A 123 2.37 -0.97 -7.15
N ALA A 124 2.74 -1.14 -5.87
CA ALA A 124 4.07 -0.89 -5.35
C ALA A 124 4.59 -2.15 -4.63
N LYS A 125 5.72 -2.68 -5.08
CA LYS A 125 6.39 -3.82 -4.46
C LYS A 125 7.46 -3.33 -3.50
N ILE A 126 7.28 -3.56 -2.20
CA ILE A 126 8.14 -3.07 -1.13
C ILE A 126 9.02 -4.21 -0.62
N LEU A 127 10.31 -3.92 -0.40
CA LEU A 127 11.33 -4.89 0.03
C LEU A 127 11.39 -6.14 -0.87
N GLY A 128 11.06 -5.98 -2.15
CA GLY A 128 11.07 -7.07 -3.13
C GLY A 128 9.99 -8.15 -2.93
N ARG A 129 9.11 -8.04 -1.92
CA ARG A 129 8.17 -9.12 -1.53
C ARG A 129 6.74 -8.68 -1.20
N ILE A 130 6.55 -7.50 -0.62
CA ILE A 130 5.22 -7.01 -0.21
C ILE A 130 4.62 -6.24 -1.37
N VAL A 131 3.57 -6.78 -1.98
CA VAL A 131 2.84 -6.11 -3.05
C VAL A 131 1.68 -5.33 -2.45
N CYS A 132 1.70 -4.01 -2.62
CA CYS A 132 0.66 -3.08 -2.20
C CYS A 132 -0.14 -2.65 -3.42
N GLU A 133 -1.46 -2.69 -3.34
CA GLU A 133 -2.37 -2.28 -4.41
C GLU A 133 -2.68 -0.79 -4.31
N ARG A 134 -2.59 -0.07 -5.43
CA ARG A 134 -3.00 1.33 -5.47
C ARG A 134 -4.52 1.43 -5.33
N VAL A 135 -4.96 2.30 -4.41
CA VAL A 135 -6.38 2.56 -4.18
C VAL A 135 -6.77 3.96 -4.63
N PRO A 136 -7.99 4.16 -5.18
CA PRO A 136 -8.44 5.45 -5.70
C PRO A 136 -9.00 6.39 -4.62
N PHE A 137 -8.84 6.07 -3.34
CA PHE A 137 -9.40 6.83 -2.22
C PHE A 137 -8.33 7.17 -1.18
N ASP A 138 -8.60 8.20 -0.37
CA ASP A 138 -7.81 8.56 0.80
C ASP A 138 -8.29 7.73 2.02
N PRO A 139 -7.48 6.80 2.55
CA PRO A 139 -7.90 5.93 3.65
C PRO A 139 -8.10 6.67 4.97
N ASN A 140 -7.63 7.92 5.10
CA ASN A 140 -7.85 8.75 6.29
C ASN A 140 -9.19 9.48 6.26
N LYS A 141 -9.86 9.52 5.10
CA LYS A 141 -11.15 10.19 4.94
C LYS A 141 -12.30 9.21 4.99
N ILE A 142 -13.37 9.61 5.67
CA ILE A 142 -14.64 8.90 5.61
C ILE A 142 -15.33 9.33 4.31
N ALA A 143 -15.70 8.35 3.47
CA ALA A 143 -16.44 8.58 2.25
C ALA A 143 -17.91 8.90 2.58
N SER A 144 -18.52 9.79 1.82
CA SER A 144 -19.96 10.07 1.93
C SER A 144 -20.73 9.14 0.99
N LEU A 145 -21.54 8.26 1.55
CA LEU A 145 -22.40 7.34 0.78
C LEU A 145 -23.87 7.73 0.95
N THR A 146 -24.64 7.57 -0.10
CA THR A 146 -26.09 7.74 -0.06
C THR A 146 -26.76 6.57 0.64
N ALA A 147 -27.98 6.80 1.16
CA ALA A 147 -28.78 5.72 1.75
C ALA A 147 -29.05 4.58 0.75
N SER A 148 -29.16 4.89 -0.55
CA SER A 148 -29.33 3.87 -1.60
C SER A 148 -28.09 3.00 -1.75
N GLN A 149 -26.88 3.59 -1.74
CA GLN A 149 -25.62 2.84 -1.82
C GLN A 149 -25.46 1.92 -0.59
N LEU A 150 -25.70 2.44 0.63
CA LEU A 150 -25.65 1.63 1.83
C LEU A 150 -26.67 0.49 1.83
N LYS A 151 -27.90 0.74 1.31
CA LYS A 151 -28.95 -0.27 1.18
C LYS A 151 -28.56 -1.41 0.22
N GLN A 152 -27.79 -1.15 -0.83
CA GLN A 152 -27.29 -2.19 -1.74
C GLN A 152 -26.33 -3.19 -1.04
N LEU A 153 -25.61 -2.73 -0.02
CA LEU A 153 -24.71 -3.57 0.79
C LEU A 153 -25.46 -4.39 1.83
N ALA A 154 -26.67 -3.95 2.23
CA ALA A 154 -27.45 -4.59 3.26
C ALA A 154 -27.90 -6.00 2.87
N GLY A 155 -28.04 -6.86 3.86
CA GLY A 155 -28.52 -8.23 3.68
C GLY A 155 -27.83 -9.23 4.59
N THR A 156 -28.17 -10.49 4.38
CA THR A 156 -27.54 -11.64 5.05
C THR A 156 -26.40 -12.16 4.21
N TYR A 157 -25.32 -12.52 4.87
CA TYR A 157 -24.13 -13.11 4.25
C TYR A 157 -23.78 -14.42 4.95
N LEU A 158 -23.45 -15.44 4.17
CA LEU A 158 -23.04 -16.76 4.63
C LEU A 158 -21.55 -16.93 4.40
N MET A 159 -20.84 -17.48 5.36
CA MET A 159 -19.41 -17.77 5.17
C MET A 159 -19.23 -18.85 4.09
N ALA A 160 -18.37 -18.60 3.09
CA ALA A 160 -18.28 -19.46 1.93
C ALA A 160 -17.85 -20.91 2.23
N ASN A 161 -17.09 -21.12 3.31
CA ASN A 161 -16.61 -22.43 3.74
C ASN A 161 -17.38 -23.04 4.95
N ASP A 162 -18.34 -22.29 5.52
CA ASP A 162 -19.22 -22.75 6.59
C ASP A 162 -20.56 -22.00 6.59
N ASN A 163 -21.55 -22.53 5.89
CA ASN A 163 -22.88 -21.90 5.75
C ASN A 163 -23.67 -21.79 7.06
N ASN A 164 -23.23 -22.41 8.16
CA ASN A 164 -23.84 -22.21 9.48
C ASN A 164 -23.47 -20.85 10.09
N LEU A 165 -22.33 -20.29 9.68
CA LEU A 165 -21.93 -18.96 10.09
C LEU A 165 -22.64 -17.91 9.22
N LYS A 166 -23.42 -17.06 9.90
CA LYS A 166 -24.22 -16.01 9.25
C LYS A 166 -23.93 -14.66 9.89
N ILE A 167 -23.87 -13.64 9.06
CA ILE A 167 -23.83 -12.25 9.50
C ILE A 167 -24.91 -11.46 8.76
N THR A 168 -25.38 -10.38 9.36
CA THR A 168 -26.21 -9.40 8.68
C THR A 168 -25.48 -8.07 8.59
N ILE A 169 -25.69 -7.39 7.48
CA ILE A 169 -25.23 -6.01 7.25
C ILE A 169 -26.46 -5.12 7.19
N GLU A 170 -26.46 -4.08 8.02
CA GLU A 170 -27.51 -3.09 8.10
C GLU A 170 -26.95 -1.67 7.89
N PRO A 171 -27.64 -0.79 7.15
CA PRO A 171 -27.27 0.61 7.04
C PRO A 171 -27.34 1.31 8.40
N SER A 172 -26.42 2.25 8.61
CA SER A 172 -26.44 3.16 9.76
C SER A 172 -26.21 4.61 9.32
N ALA A 173 -26.35 5.55 10.23
CA ALA A 173 -26.14 6.98 9.94
C ALA A 173 -24.69 7.29 9.49
N GLN A 174 -23.72 6.48 9.90
CA GLN A 174 -22.28 6.72 9.60
C GLN A 174 -21.66 5.68 8.65
N GLY A 175 -22.45 4.72 8.18
CA GLY A 175 -21.96 3.63 7.34
C GLY A 175 -22.81 2.38 7.47
N ILE A 176 -22.23 1.29 7.97
CA ILE A 176 -22.93 0.00 8.13
C ILE A 176 -22.66 -0.61 9.51
N ILE A 177 -23.57 -1.46 9.96
CA ILE A 177 -23.41 -2.31 11.13
C ILE A 177 -23.39 -3.77 10.67
N LEU A 178 -22.34 -4.49 11.05
CA LEU A 178 -22.27 -5.94 10.93
C LEU A 178 -22.77 -6.56 12.23
N LYS A 179 -23.72 -7.49 12.15
CA LYS A 179 -24.19 -8.30 13.28
C LYS A 179 -23.84 -9.76 13.05
N GLN A 180 -23.15 -10.36 14.01
CA GLN A 180 -22.86 -11.80 14.06
C GLN A 180 -24.08 -12.55 14.61
N MET A 181 -24.59 -13.53 13.85
CA MET A 181 -25.85 -14.19 14.21
C MET A 181 -25.67 -15.28 15.27
N TRP A 182 -24.45 -15.71 15.57
CA TRP A 182 -24.19 -16.76 16.57
C TRP A 182 -24.06 -16.24 18.00
N ASP A 183 -23.69 -14.96 18.20
CA ASP A 183 -23.49 -14.34 19.51
C ASP A 183 -24.17 -12.97 19.64
N ASN A 184 -24.86 -12.51 18.60
CA ASN A 184 -25.49 -11.20 18.46
C ASN A 184 -24.56 -9.99 18.62
N LYS A 185 -23.24 -10.18 18.52
CA LYS A 185 -22.28 -9.10 18.58
C LYS A 185 -22.43 -8.20 17.34
N THR A 186 -22.38 -6.89 17.57
CA THR A 186 -22.43 -5.88 16.51
C THR A 186 -21.10 -5.12 16.41
N ILE A 187 -20.74 -4.76 15.19
CA ILE A 187 -19.53 -3.98 14.89
C ILE A 187 -19.92 -2.91 13.88
N SER A 188 -19.62 -1.65 14.21
CA SER A 188 -19.86 -0.51 13.32
C SER A 188 -18.67 -0.30 12.38
N PHE A 189 -19.00 0.08 11.14
CA PHE A 189 -18.00 0.34 10.09
C PHE A 189 -18.30 1.66 9.40
N THR A 190 -17.22 2.41 9.11
CA THR A 190 -17.28 3.65 8.35
C THR A 190 -16.67 3.43 6.96
N PRO A 191 -17.27 3.98 5.89
CA PRO A 191 -16.77 3.82 4.54
C PRO A 191 -15.47 4.61 4.32
N ARG A 192 -14.54 4.03 3.56
CA ARG A 192 -13.39 4.72 2.97
C ARG A 192 -13.57 4.87 1.46
N SER A 193 -14.40 4.02 0.87
CA SER A 193 -14.92 4.11 -0.49
C SER A 193 -16.31 3.47 -0.54
N GLU A 194 -16.91 3.39 -1.74
CA GLU A 194 -18.23 2.72 -1.91
C GLU A 194 -18.22 1.26 -1.47
N LEU A 195 -17.09 0.58 -1.61
CA LEU A 195 -16.97 -0.87 -1.38
C LEU A 195 -15.96 -1.25 -0.31
N PHE A 196 -15.29 -0.29 0.31
CA PHE A 196 -14.29 -0.57 1.34
C PHE A 196 -14.60 0.18 2.63
N PHE A 197 -14.62 -0.56 3.74
CA PHE A 197 -15.01 -0.07 5.06
C PHE A 197 -13.99 -0.50 6.12
N LEU A 198 -13.85 0.31 7.14
CA LEU A 198 -13.06 0.00 8.35
C LEU A 198 -13.94 0.21 9.58
N ASN A 199 -13.74 -0.64 10.59
CA ASN A 199 -14.30 -0.40 11.91
C ASN A 199 -13.64 0.82 12.59
N GLU A 200 -14.12 1.21 13.75
CA GLU A 200 -13.70 2.44 14.43
C GLU A 200 -12.18 2.50 14.72
N ASP A 201 -11.60 1.40 15.17
CA ASP A 201 -10.16 1.33 15.47
C ASP A 201 -9.27 1.03 14.24
N GLY A 202 -9.86 0.89 13.05
CA GLY A 202 -9.14 0.65 11.80
C GLY A 202 -8.49 -0.73 11.67
N THR A 203 -8.86 -1.68 12.51
CA THR A 203 -8.23 -3.03 12.54
C THR A 203 -9.02 -4.10 11.82
N PHE A 204 -10.29 -3.83 11.49
CA PHE A 204 -11.17 -4.77 10.81
C PHE A 204 -11.64 -4.20 9.47
N PRO A 205 -11.11 -4.70 8.34
CA PRO A 205 -11.51 -4.28 7.01
C PRO A 205 -12.66 -5.13 6.48
N LEU A 206 -13.59 -4.49 5.76
CA LEU A 206 -14.59 -5.12 4.92
C LEU A 206 -14.43 -4.63 3.48
N THR A 207 -14.40 -5.54 2.54
CA THR A 207 -14.38 -5.23 1.10
C THR A 207 -15.55 -5.93 0.42
N PHE A 208 -16.45 -5.15 -0.19
CA PHE A 208 -17.55 -5.69 -0.97
C PHE A 208 -17.15 -5.85 -2.44
N SER A 209 -17.71 -6.84 -3.11
CA SER A 209 -17.53 -7.07 -4.54
C SER A 209 -18.88 -7.04 -5.25
N VAL A 210 -18.88 -6.38 -6.40
CA VAL A 210 -20.07 -6.21 -7.25
C VAL A 210 -19.86 -6.98 -8.53
N ALA A 211 -20.85 -7.79 -8.92
CA ALA A 211 -20.95 -8.37 -10.24
C ALA A 211 -22.34 -8.11 -10.81
N ASN A 212 -22.42 -7.79 -12.11
CA ASN A 212 -23.68 -7.46 -12.80
C ASN A 212 -24.49 -6.34 -12.11
N GLY A 213 -23.81 -5.37 -11.50
CA GLY A 213 -24.45 -4.24 -10.79
C GLY A 213 -25.05 -4.60 -9.42
N LYS A 214 -24.81 -5.80 -8.93
CA LYS A 214 -25.27 -6.26 -7.60
C LYS A 214 -24.11 -6.64 -6.72
N VAL A 215 -24.24 -6.40 -5.42
CA VAL A 215 -23.29 -6.90 -4.42
C VAL A 215 -23.53 -8.39 -4.25
N GLU A 216 -22.52 -9.19 -4.55
CA GLU A 216 -22.60 -10.65 -4.46
C GLU A 216 -21.85 -11.22 -3.27
N GLN A 217 -20.78 -10.54 -2.85
CA GLN A 217 -19.94 -11.05 -1.80
C GLN A 217 -19.24 -9.93 -1.01
N MET A 218 -18.76 -10.30 0.16
CA MET A 218 -17.93 -9.48 1.01
C MET A 218 -16.74 -10.29 1.50
N THR A 219 -15.58 -9.67 1.59
CA THR A 219 -14.38 -10.26 2.21
C THR A 219 -14.08 -9.52 3.51
N CYS A 220 -13.93 -10.26 4.59
CA CYS A 220 -13.36 -9.78 5.85
C CYS A 220 -11.87 -10.08 5.88
N PHE A 221 -11.05 -9.09 6.27
CA PHE A 221 -9.59 -9.21 6.25
C PHE A 221 -9.04 -9.53 4.85
N GLU A 222 -8.13 -10.51 4.74
CA GLU A 222 -7.47 -10.86 3.47
C GLU A 222 -8.28 -11.88 2.65
N LYS A 223 -9.00 -12.78 3.31
CA LYS A 223 -9.52 -14.00 2.65
C LYS A 223 -10.82 -14.58 3.20
N ASP A 224 -11.36 -14.07 4.28
CA ASP A 224 -12.60 -14.60 4.86
C ASP A 224 -13.77 -14.17 3.98
N LEU A 225 -14.15 -15.04 3.06
CA LEU A 225 -15.17 -14.77 2.03
C LEU A 225 -16.56 -15.07 2.56
N TRP A 226 -17.49 -14.13 2.34
CA TRP A 226 -18.89 -14.19 2.69
C TRP A 226 -19.74 -13.94 1.45
N LEU A 227 -20.62 -14.88 1.12
CA LEU A 227 -21.51 -14.79 -0.02
C LEU A 227 -22.85 -14.19 0.42
N LYS A 228 -23.35 -13.24 -0.34
CA LYS A 228 -24.65 -12.63 -0.07
C LYS A 228 -25.74 -13.66 -0.33
N ALA A 229 -26.58 -13.90 0.68
CA ALA A 229 -27.79 -14.71 0.52
C ALA A 229 -28.85 -13.88 -0.19
N ASP A 230 -29.55 -14.50 -1.14
CA ASP A 230 -30.71 -13.90 -1.82
C ASP A 230 -31.90 -13.67 -0.89
#